data_c7aa9c87b87fc7a0a64444f297583200
#
_entry.id   c7aa9c87b87fc7a0a64444f297583200
#
_cell.length_a   1.000
_cell.length_b   1.000
_cell.length_c   1.000
_cell.angle_alpha   90.00
_cell.angle_beta   90.00
_cell.angle_gamma   90.00
#
_symmetry.space_group_name_H-M   'P 1'
#
loop_
_entity.id
_entity.type
_entity.pdbx_description
1 polymer ?
#
loop_
_entity_poly.entity_id
_entity_poly.type
_entity_poly.pdbx_seq_one_letter_code
_entity_poly.pdbx_strand_id
1 'polypeptide(L)'
;MATPPHEPDNQDHDPDIEDGAAAVEEAAQLLQSWTHGDLRFDDNIVSCKFVRTDEGRLVAAVMVAALHTADTVLMIPDEHAPVLELLLTMEPFDENGPDGRWVDRWRIYHGEEDDINWVFLDIDMGRMSGIIIDGDALMVANVLAQEEAGLCRAINELGTTALQRLCRNRLDKDVEAPLVVGVDPGGLDVRAKFDVLRIPFPMPMELPEDIVRITKDWAAPAKG
;
A
#
# COMPACT_ATOMS: atom_id res chain seq x y z
N MET A 1 9.02 21.17 61.00
CA MET A 1 8.28 20.15 60.27
C MET A 1 8.56 20.39 58.80
N ALA A 2 9.57 19.66 58.23
CA ALA A 2 10.02 19.87 56.86
C ALA A 2 9.29 18.87 55.95
N THR A 3 8.68 19.37 54.89
CA THR A 3 8.03 18.58 53.81
C THR A 3 9.11 17.85 53.03
N PRO A 4 8.98 16.54 52.77
CA PRO A 4 9.93 15.83 51.93
C PRO A 4 9.85 16.30 50.47
N PRO A 5 10.96 16.26 49.70
CA PRO A 5 10.96 16.61 48.30
C PRO A 5 10.15 15.58 47.50
N HIS A 6 9.35 16.11 46.59
CA HIS A 6 8.60 15.35 45.57
C HIS A 6 9.61 14.71 44.62
N GLU A 7 9.69 13.38 44.61
CA GLU A 7 10.42 12.62 43.59
C GLU A 7 9.72 12.82 42.22
N PRO A 8 10.47 13.07 41.14
CA PRO A 8 9.87 13.11 39.82
C PRO A 8 9.41 11.70 39.44
N ASP A 9 8.16 11.63 39.00
CA ASP A 9 7.52 10.46 38.43
C ASP A 9 8.41 9.95 37.23
N ASN A 10 9.10 8.87 37.47
CA ASN A 10 9.88 8.20 36.46
C ASN A 10 8.85 7.47 35.59
N GLN A 11 8.46 8.07 34.47
CA GLN A 11 7.65 7.39 33.46
C GLN A 11 8.49 6.18 33.02
N ASP A 12 8.06 5.00 33.44
CA ASP A 12 8.65 3.73 33.01
C ASP A 12 8.56 3.65 31.49
N HIS A 13 9.67 3.97 30.85
CA HIS A 13 9.90 3.79 29.43
C HIS A 13 10.11 2.30 29.21
N ASP A 14 9.10 1.62 28.69
CA ASP A 14 9.15 0.20 28.36
C ASP A 14 9.64 0.04 26.90
N PRO A 15 10.89 -0.38 26.67
CA PRO A 15 11.48 -0.50 25.34
C PRO A 15 10.71 -1.50 24.44
N ASP A 16 10.08 -2.51 25.01
CA ASP A 16 9.36 -3.52 24.25
C ASP A 16 8.07 -2.94 23.63
N ILE A 17 7.46 -1.94 24.24
CA ILE A 17 6.27 -1.25 23.72
C ILE A 17 6.65 -0.32 22.57
N GLU A 18 7.79 0.38 22.65
CA GLU A 18 8.26 1.26 21.58
C GLU A 18 8.70 0.48 20.35
N ASP A 19 9.44 -0.61 20.53
CA ASP A 19 9.84 -1.49 19.43
C ASP A 19 8.61 -2.08 18.71
N GLY A 20 7.55 -2.43 19.45
CA GLY A 20 6.30 -2.90 18.91
C GLY A 20 5.57 -1.84 18.06
N ALA A 21 5.46 -0.62 18.55
CA ALA A 21 4.80 0.47 17.83
C ALA A 21 5.55 0.86 16.54
N ALA A 22 6.87 0.91 16.59
CA ALA A 22 7.71 1.18 15.42
C ALA A 22 7.54 0.08 14.34
N ALA A 23 7.48 -1.18 14.74
CA ALA A 23 7.26 -2.31 13.82
C ALA A 23 5.89 -2.25 13.13
N VAL A 24 4.84 -1.85 13.85
CA VAL A 24 3.50 -1.65 13.27
C VAL A 24 3.53 -0.55 12.20
N GLU A 25 4.15 0.59 12.50
CA GLU A 25 4.25 1.71 11.56
C GLU A 25 5.07 1.31 10.32
N GLU A 26 6.21 0.64 10.51
CA GLU A 26 7.05 0.16 9.40
C GLU A 26 6.30 -0.85 8.52
N ALA A 27 5.59 -1.81 9.12
CA ALA A 27 4.80 -2.80 8.38
C ALA A 27 3.65 -2.16 7.60
N ALA A 28 2.95 -1.19 8.18
CA ALA A 28 1.89 -0.45 7.52
C ALA A 28 2.43 0.37 6.33
N GLN A 29 3.57 1.06 6.50
CA GLN A 29 4.23 1.79 5.42
C GLN A 29 4.73 0.85 4.32
N LEU A 30 5.28 -0.31 4.69
CA LEU A 30 5.69 -1.33 3.74
C LEU A 30 4.50 -1.81 2.92
N LEU A 31 3.39 -2.19 3.57
CA LEU A 31 2.17 -2.65 2.90
C LEU A 31 1.59 -1.56 1.96
N GLN A 32 1.66 -0.29 2.36
CA GLN A 32 1.25 0.83 1.50
C GLN A 32 2.14 1.01 0.27
N SER A 33 3.38 0.54 0.32
CA SER A 33 4.36 0.71 -0.75
C SER A 33 4.30 -0.38 -1.82
N TRP A 34 3.53 -1.45 -1.58
CA TRP A 34 3.42 -2.59 -2.48
C TRP A 34 1.99 -2.79 -2.98
N THR A 35 1.87 -3.31 -4.19
CA THR A 35 0.60 -3.67 -4.84
C THR A 35 0.61 -5.11 -5.35
N HIS A 36 1.63 -5.86 -4.99
CA HIS A 36 1.78 -7.28 -5.28
C HIS A 36 2.65 -7.96 -4.21
N GLY A 37 2.59 -9.28 -4.18
CA GLY A 37 3.37 -10.17 -3.34
C GLY A 37 3.16 -11.60 -3.81
N ASP A 38 3.65 -12.57 -3.05
CA ASP A 38 3.43 -13.98 -3.31
C ASP A 38 2.42 -14.55 -2.32
N LEU A 39 1.35 -15.15 -2.84
CA LEU A 39 0.28 -15.77 -2.08
C LEU A 39 0.55 -17.27 -1.95
N ARG A 40 0.75 -17.72 -0.72
CA ARG A 40 0.86 -19.14 -0.39
C ARG A 40 -0.48 -19.67 0.12
N PHE A 41 -0.92 -20.78 -0.46
CA PHE A 41 -2.06 -21.56 -0.01
C PHE A 41 -1.79 -23.04 -0.27
N ASP A 42 -2.01 -23.89 0.71
CA ASP A 42 -1.55 -25.28 0.73
C ASP A 42 -0.05 -25.37 0.36
N ASP A 43 0.30 -26.19 -0.65
CA ASP A 43 1.64 -26.34 -1.19
C ASP A 43 1.92 -25.42 -2.41
N ASN A 44 1.00 -24.51 -2.73
CA ASN A 44 1.12 -23.62 -3.88
C ASN A 44 1.61 -22.24 -3.45
N ILE A 45 2.44 -21.63 -4.30
CA ILE A 45 2.84 -20.23 -4.22
C ILE A 45 2.61 -19.58 -5.57
N VAL A 46 1.86 -18.49 -5.60
CA VAL A 46 1.52 -17.77 -6.83
C VAL A 46 1.67 -16.28 -6.62
N SER A 47 2.04 -15.56 -7.66
CA SER A 47 2.03 -14.10 -7.60
C SER A 47 0.61 -13.59 -7.40
N CYS A 48 0.43 -12.65 -6.48
CA CYS A 48 -0.83 -12.04 -6.14
C CYS A 48 -0.71 -10.52 -6.25
N LYS A 49 -1.53 -9.95 -7.11
CA LYS A 49 -1.67 -8.50 -7.25
C LYS A 49 -2.86 -8.03 -6.43
N PHE A 50 -2.71 -6.91 -5.74
CA PHE A 50 -3.78 -6.36 -4.92
C PHE A 50 -3.84 -4.84 -5.01
N VAL A 51 -4.97 -4.28 -4.62
CA VAL A 51 -5.18 -2.86 -4.35
C VAL A 51 -5.78 -2.68 -2.98
N ARG A 52 -5.77 -1.46 -2.47
CA ARG A 52 -6.40 -1.11 -1.18
C ARG A 52 -7.72 -0.39 -1.42
N THR A 53 -8.69 -0.67 -0.56
CA THR A 53 -9.92 0.14 -0.46
C THR A 53 -9.62 1.48 0.22
N ASP A 54 -10.61 2.36 0.26
CA ASP A 54 -10.54 3.65 0.97
C ASP A 54 -10.25 3.45 2.47
N GLU A 55 -10.74 2.35 3.04
CA GLU A 55 -10.56 1.97 4.44
C GLU A 55 -9.27 1.16 4.69
N GLY A 56 -8.50 0.84 3.65
CA GLY A 56 -7.24 0.11 3.76
C GLY A 56 -7.35 -1.42 3.63
N ARG A 57 -8.56 -1.98 3.44
CA ARG A 57 -8.77 -3.41 3.17
C ARG A 57 -8.16 -3.79 1.83
N LEU A 58 -7.59 -4.97 1.70
CA LEU A 58 -6.99 -5.43 0.46
C LEU A 58 -8.04 -6.07 -0.46
N VAL A 59 -7.90 -5.86 -1.77
CA VAL A 59 -8.71 -6.49 -2.81
C VAL A 59 -7.79 -7.14 -3.82
N ALA A 60 -8.05 -8.40 -4.13
CA ALA A 60 -7.25 -9.18 -5.06
C ALA A 60 -8.10 -10.00 -6.04
N ALA A 61 -7.44 -10.37 -7.13
CA ALA A 61 -7.91 -11.38 -8.07
C ALA A 61 -7.21 -12.70 -7.77
N VAL A 62 -7.95 -13.75 -7.46
CA VAL A 62 -7.38 -15.05 -7.09
C VAL A 62 -7.99 -16.18 -7.89
N MET A 63 -7.23 -17.27 -8.07
CA MET A 63 -7.76 -18.49 -8.67
C MET A 63 -8.70 -19.22 -7.70
N VAL A 64 -9.66 -19.98 -8.21
CA VAL A 64 -10.66 -20.69 -7.41
C VAL A 64 -10.04 -21.64 -6.38
N ALA A 65 -8.86 -22.20 -6.65
CA ALA A 65 -8.19 -23.12 -5.72
C ALA A 65 -7.83 -22.44 -4.39
N ALA A 66 -7.45 -21.15 -4.42
CA ALA A 66 -7.12 -20.39 -3.22
C ALA A 66 -8.32 -20.18 -2.27
N LEU A 67 -9.55 -20.14 -2.82
CA LEU A 67 -10.78 -19.93 -2.03
C LEU A 67 -11.16 -21.10 -1.11
N HIS A 68 -10.58 -22.26 -1.33
CA HIS A 68 -10.92 -23.48 -0.60
C HIS A 68 -9.91 -23.87 0.48
N THR A 69 -8.93 -23.01 0.73
CA THR A 69 -7.85 -23.23 1.69
C THR A 69 -8.09 -22.49 3.00
N ALA A 70 -7.67 -23.09 4.11
CA ALA A 70 -7.84 -22.50 5.44
C ALA A 70 -6.66 -21.58 5.83
N ASP A 71 -5.47 -21.89 5.33
CA ASP A 71 -4.24 -21.18 5.70
C ASP A 71 -3.66 -20.46 4.49
N THR A 72 -3.96 -19.18 4.39
CA THR A 72 -3.47 -18.35 3.30
C THR A 72 -2.53 -17.28 3.84
N VAL A 73 -1.35 -17.18 3.25
CA VAL A 73 -0.32 -16.19 3.65
C VAL A 73 0.13 -15.40 2.44
N LEU A 74 0.02 -14.08 2.51
CA LEU A 74 0.63 -13.17 1.54
C LEU A 74 2.01 -12.74 2.04
N MET A 75 3.03 -12.96 1.22
CA MET A 75 4.42 -12.63 1.49
C MET A 75 4.83 -11.41 0.66
N ILE A 76 5.33 -10.38 1.31
CA ILE A 76 5.75 -9.13 0.69
C ILE A 76 7.24 -8.89 1.00
N PRO A 77 8.07 -8.60 -0.01
CA PRO A 77 7.74 -8.45 -1.43
C PRO A 77 7.44 -9.78 -2.15
N ASP A 78 8.09 -10.88 -1.77
CA ASP A 78 7.96 -12.19 -2.40
C ASP A 78 8.33 -13.33 -1.42
N GLU A 79 8.20 -14.59 -1.86
CA GLU A 79 8.48 -15.79 -1.06
C GLU A 79 9.97 -15.98 -0.71
N HIS A 80 10.89 -15.42 -1.52
CA HIS A 80 12.33 -15.67 -1.39
C HIS A 80 12.96 -14.85 -0.27
N ALA A 81 12.42 -13.67 -0.02
CA ALA A 81 12.88 -12.77 1.02
C ALA A 81 11.71 -11.98 1.63
N PRO A 82 10.73 -12.65 2.26
CA PRO A 82 9.57 -11.96 2.80
C PRO A 82 9.99 -11.07 3.97
N VAL A 83 9.64 -9.80 3.88
CA VAL A 83 9.84 -8.82 4.95
C VAL A 83 8.58 -8.76 5.82
N LEU A 84 7.41 -8.84 5.19
CA LEU A 84 6.11 -8.87 5.85
C LEU A 84 5.33 -10.11 5.38
N GLU A 85 4.85 -10.89 6.32
CA GLU A 85 3.96 -12.01 6.08
C GLU A 85 2.59 -11.70 6.69
N LEU A 86 1.53 -11.86 5.90
CA LEU A 86 0.15 -11.59 6.31
C LEU A 86 -0.66 -12.88 6.28
N LEU A 87 -1.16 -13.31 7.43
CA LEU A 87 -2.18 -14.35 7.51
C LEU A 87 -3.52 -13.74 7.13
N LEU A 88 -4.24 -14.37 6.20
CA LEU A 88 -5.40 -13.79 5.55
C LEU A 88 -6.62 -14.71 5.62
N THR A 89 -7.77 -14.09 5.80
CA THR A 89 -9.09 -14.66 5.48
C THR A 89 -9.60 -14.07 4.17
N MET A 90 -10.11 -14.90 3.25
CA MET A 90 -10.65 -14.45 1.98
C MET A 90 -12.17 -14.36 2.01
N GLU A 91 -12.73 -13.20 1.64
CA GLU A 91 -14.17 -12.98 1.46
C GLU A 91 -14.48 -12.75 -0.02
N PRO A 92 -15.07 -13.71 -0.75
CA PRO A 92 -15.44 -13.53 -2.15
C PRO A 92 -16.56 -12.51 -2.31
N PHE A 93 -16.51 -11.71 -3.40
CA PHE A 93 -17.58 -10.81 -3.78
C PHE A 93 -17.85 -10.80 -5.29
N ASP A 94 -19.03 -10.30 -5.70
CA ASP A 94 -19.44 -10.21 -7.11
C ASP A 94 -19.01 -8.86 -7.69
N GLU A 95 -18.32 -8.89 -8.84
CA GLU A 95 -17.93 -7.67 -9.57
C GLU A 95 -19.11 -6.80 -10.00
N ASN A 96 -20.29 -7.39 -10.19
CA ASN A 96 -21.52 -6.66 -10.53
C ASN A 96 -22.30 -6.18 -9.28
N GLY A 97 -21.76 -6.47 -8.09
CA GLY A 97 -22.33 -6.07 -6.81
C GLY A 97 -21.94 -4.65 -6.40
N PRO A 98 -22.28 -4.25 -5.16
CA PRO A 98 -21.98 -2.90 -4.64
C PRO A 98 -20.46 -2.63 -4.55
N ASP A 99 -19.64 -3.66 -4.49
CA ASP A 99 -18.19 -3.57 -4.35
C ASP A 99 -17.43 -3.61 -5.69
N GLY A 100 -18.15 -3.65 -6.82
CA GLY A 100 -17.58 -3.68 -8.18
C GLY A 100 -16.61 -2.53 -8.46
N ARG A 101 -16.75 -1.38 -7.77
CA ARG A 101 -15.79 -0.25 -7.86
C ARG A 101 -14.35 -0.66 -7.53
N TRP A 102 -14.14 -1.67 -6.69
CA TRP A 102 -12.82 -2.15 -6.33
C TRP A 102 -12.20 -3.00 -7.42
N VAL A 103 -13.03 -3.69 -8.20
CA VAL A 103 -12.62 -4.38 -9.44
C VAL A 103 -12.13 -3.37 -10.46
N ASP A 104 -12.87 -2.27 -10.66
CA ASP A 104 -12.44 -1.19 -11.57
C ASP A 104 -11.12 -0.57 -11.13
N ARG A 105 -10.95 -0.34 -9.80
CA ARG A 105 -9.69 0.13 -9.24
C ARG A 105 -8.55 -0.85 -9.53
N TRP A 106 -8.78 -2.14 -9.30
CA TRP A 106 -7.78 -3.17 -9.54
C TRP A 106 -7.37 -3.21 -11.02
N ARG A 107 -8.34 -3.13 -11.95
CA ARG A 107 -8.08 -3.07 -13.40
C ARG A 107 -7.29 -1.81 -13.81
N ILE A 108 -7.55 -0.68 -13.17
CA ILE A 108 -6.78 0.54 -13.39
C ILE A 108 -5.31 0.34 -13.02
N TYR A 109 -5.02 -0.38 -11.95
CA TYR A 109 -3.66 -0.66 -11.48
C TYR A 109 -2.96 -1.74 -12.32
N HIS A 110 -3.64 -2.85 -12.58
CA HIS A 110 -3.01 -4.09 -13.02
C HIS A 110 -3.42 -4.55 -14.43
N GLY A 111 -4.46 -3.96 -15.00
CA GLY A 111 -5.01 -4.39 -16.29
C GLY A 111 -6.07 -5.46 -16.16
N GLU A 112 -6.38 -6.17 -17.25
CA GLU A 112 -7.36 -7.27 -17.25
C GLU A 112 -6.68 -8.59 -16.90
N GLU A 113 -7.42 -9.47 -16.24
CA GLU A 113 -7.00 -10.84 -15.92
C GLU A 113 -8.19 -11.77 -16.07
N ASP A 114 -7.98 -12.96 -16.65
CA ASP A 114 -9.02 -13.94 -16.93
C ASP A 114 -9.03 -15.07 -15.88
N ASP A 115 -10.14 -15.81 -15.77
CA ASP A 115 -10.31 -16.99 -14.92
C ASP A 115 -10.03 -16.76 -13.42
N ILE A 116 -10.48 -15.62 -12.91
CA ILE A 116 -10.24 -15.17 -11.53
C ILE A 116 -11.54 -15.05 -10.73
N ASN A 117 -11.38 -14.98 -9.41
CA ASN A 117 -12.42 -14.62 -8.46
C ASN A 117 -11.97 -13.39 -7.67
N TRP A 118 -12.89 -12.46 -7.49
CA TRP A 118 -12.64 -11.27 -6.70
C TRP A 118 -12.84 -11.54 -5.22
N VAL A 119 -11.86 -11.14 -4.43
CA VAL A 119 -11.88 -11.32 -2.97
C VAL A 119 -11.42 -10.06 -2.27
N PHE A 120 -12.01 -9.82 -1.10
CA PHE A 120 -11.33 -9.09 -0.05
C PHE A 120 -10.36 -10.04 0.65
N LEU A 121 -9.18 -9.53 0.96
CA LEU A 121 -8.19 -10.20 1.80
C LEU A 121 -8.21 -9.51 3.16
N ASP A 122 -8.88 -10.10 4.12
CA ASP A 122 -8.88 -9.63 5.50
C ASP A 122 -7.61 -10.06 6.19
N ILE A 123 -6.88 -9.12 6.76
CA ILE A 123 -5.63 -9.40 7.46
C ILE A 123 -5.99 -9.81 8.88
N ASP A 124 -5.80 -11.10 9.21
CA ASP A 124 -6.00 -11.59 10.57
C ASP A 124 -4.81 -11.21 11.45
N MET A 125 -3.60 -11.30 10.88
CA MET A 125 -2.35 -11.04 11.58
C MET A 125 -1.23 -10.73 10.58
N GLY A 126 -0.31 -9.83 10.96
CA GLY A 126 0.97 -9.60 10.29
C GLY A 126 2.14 -10.16 11.08
N ARG A 127 3.24 -10.52 10.39
CA ARG A 127 4.52 -10.84 11.01
C ARG A 127 5.65 -10.11 10.28
N MET A 128 6.41 -9.30 11.00
CA MET A 128 7.59 -8.61 10.49
C MET A 128 8.74 -8.69 11.52
N SER A 129 9.93 -9.09 11.09
CA SER A 129 11.12 -9.22 11.95
C SER A 129 10.90 -10.02 13.25
N GLY A 130 9.97 -11.01 13.21
CA GLY A 130 9.62 -11.84 14.37
C GLY A 130 8.57 -11.22 15.29
N ILE A 131 8.12 -9.97 15.05
CA ILE A 131 7.07 -9.29 15.78
C ILE A 131 5.72 -9.64 15.13
N ILE A 132 4.74 -9.97 15.97
CA ILE A 132 3.35 -10.23 15.55
C ILE A 132 2.58 -8.92 15.66
N ILE A 133 1.85 -8.59 14.61
CA ILE A 133 1.10 -7.34 14.44
C ILE A 133 -0.37 -7.70 14.24
N ASP A 134 -1.26 -7.03 14.96
CA ASP A 134 -2.70 -7.16 14.77
C ASP A 134 -3.09 -6.69 13.35
N GLY A 135 -3.94 -7.46 12.66
CA GLY A 135 -4.36 -7.15 11.29
C GLY A 135 -5.06 -5.79 11.16
N ASP A 136 -5.88 -5.41 12.15
CA ASP A 136 -6.56 -4.11 12.16
C ASP A 136 -5.58 -2.93 12.16
N ALA A 137 -4.41 -3.10 12.78
CA ALA A 137 -3.37 -2.06 12.80
C ALA A 137 -2.69 -1.84 11.44
N LEU A 138 -2.82 -2.78 10.51
CA LEU A 138 -2.28 -2.71 9.15
C LEU A 138 -3.28 -2.12 8.13
N MET A 139 -4.56 -2.02 8.50
CA MET A 139 -5.61 -1.44 7.66
C MET A 139 -5.64 0.08 7.82
N VAL A 140 -4.77 0.77 7.07
CA VAL A 140 -4.67 2.25 7.12
C VAL A 140 -5.56 2.87 6.06
N ALA A 141 -6.56 3.64 6.51
CA ALA A 141 -7.47 4.35 5.63
C ALA A 141 -6.76 5.46 4.84
N ASN A 142 -7.16 5.61 3.56
CA ASN A 142 -6.70 6.74 2.75
C ASN A 142 -7.55 7.99 3.06
N VAL A 143 -7.01 8.91 3.83
CA VAL A 143 -7.70 10.17 4.15
C VAL A 143 -7.93 11.08 2.94
N LEU A 144 -7.24 10.80 1.81
CA LEU A 144 -7.40 11.49 0.53
C LEU A 144 -8.38 10.76 -0.44
N ALA A 145 -9.09 9.72 0.02
CA ALA A 145 -9.92 8.88 -0.85
C ALA A 145 -10.94 9.68 -1.69
N GLN A 146 -11.53 10.73 -1.12
CA GLN A 146 -12.51 11.58 -1.82
C GLN A 146 -11.85 12.44 -2.91
N GLU A 147 -10.61 12.84 -2.72
CA GLU A 147 -9.83 13.70 -3.61
C GLU A 147 -8.95 12.91 -4.58
N GLU A 148 -8.70 11.62 -4.32
CA GLU A 148 -7.73 10.78 -5.04
C GLU A 148 -7.93 10.81 -6.56
N ALA A 149 -9.15 10.59 -7.04
CA ALA A 149 -9.44 10.60 -8.47
C ALA A 149 -9.15 11.97 -9.13
N GLY A 150 -9.43 13.05 -8.40
CA GLY A 150 -9.13 14.42 -8.82
C GLY A 150 -7.62 14.68 -8.87
N LEU A 151 -6.90 14.21 -7.86
CA LEU A 151 -5.43 14.30 -7.76
C LEU A 151 -4.75 13.51 -8.89
N CYS A 152 -5.13 12.25 -9.10
CA CYS A 152 -4.63 11.44 -10.21
C CYS A 152 -4.83 12.15 -11.56
N ARG A 153 -6.01 12.71 -11.80
CA ARG A 153 -6.31 13.45 -13.03
C ARG A 153 -5.41 14.68 -13.17
N ALA A 154 -5.34 15.52 -12.14
CA ALA A 154 -4.55 16.77 -12.17
C ALA A 154 -3.05 16.49 -12.39
N ILE A 155 -2.53 15.40 -11.83
CA ILE A 155 -1.14 15.00 -12.03
C ILE A 155 -0.93 14.43 -13.44
N ASN A 156 -1.84 13.61 -13.94
CA ASN A 156 -1.76 13.05 -15.29
C ASN A 156 -1.88 14.13 -16.39
N GLU A 157 -2.57 15.24 -16.13
CA GLU A 157 -2.64 16.40 -17.04
C GLU A 157 -1.29 17.10 -17.26
N LEU A 158 -0.26 16.82 -16.44
CA LEU A 158 1.12 17.27 -16.71
C LEU A 158 1.69 16.65 -17.98
N GLY A 159 1.13 15.52 -18.43
CA GLY A 159 1.48 14.80 -19.66
C GLY A 159 2.65 13.83 -19.50
N THR A 160 2.72 12.87 -20.43
CA THR A 160 3.66 11.74 -20.40
C THR A 160 5.10 12.14 -20.17
N THR A 161 5.60 13.17 -20.87
CA THR A 161 7.00 13.60 -20.74
C THR A 161 7.31 14.13 -19.33
N ALA A 162 6.37 14.81 -18.68
CA ALA A 162 6.56 15.28 -17.31
C ALA A 162 6.56 14.11 -16.32
N LEU A 163 5.66 13.15 -16.50
CA LEU A 163 5.60 11.94 -15.67
C LEU A 163 6.83 11.03 -15.86
N GLN A 164 7.38 10.95 -17.05
CA GLN A 164 8.65 10.26 -17.31
C GLN A 164 9.81 10.92 -16.53
N ARG A 165 9.87 12.26 -16.53
CA ARG A 165 10.86 12.97 -15.71
C ARG A 165 10.64 12.75 -14.22
N LEU A 166 9.39 12.74 -13.78
CA LEU A 166 9.03 12.43 -12.39
C LEU A 166 9.59 11.07 -11.96
N CYS A 167 9.33 10.02 -12.75
CA CYS A 167 9.85 8.67 -12.49
C CYS A 167 11.39 8.64 -12.49
N ARG A 168 12.03 9.29 -13.45
CA ARG A 168 13.50 9.38 -13.52
C ARG A 168 14.08 10.12 -12.32
N ASN A 169 13.51 11.28 -11.96
CA ASN A 169 14.04 12.11 -10.89
C ASN A 169 13.84 11.51 -9.50
N ARG A 170 12.80 10.67 -9.32
CA ARG A 170 12.45 10.12 -8.00
C ARG A 170 12.82 8.67 -7.79
N LEU A 171 12.86 7.88 -8.85
CA LEU A 171 13.09 6.44 -8.81
C LEU A 171 14.32 5.99 -9.58
N ASP A 172 14.97 6.92 -10.32
CA ASP A 172 16.04 6.59 -11.28
C ASP A 172 15.61 5.53 -12.32
N LYS A 173 14.33 5.59 -12.72
CA LYS A 173 13.73 4.63 -13.67
C LYS A 173 13.19 5.34 -14.90
N ASP A 174 13.51 4.79 -16.08
CA ASP A 174 12.88 5.16 -17.33
C ASP A 174 11.60 4.34 -17.52
N VAL A 175 10.45 5.02 -17.46
CA VAL A 175 9.12 4.41 -17.56
C VAL A 175 8.48 4.79 -18.88
N GLU A 176 8.09 3.79 -19.68
CA GLU A 176 7.31 4.01 -20.90
C GLU A 176 5.83 4.23 -20.53
N ALA A 177 5.25 5.35 -20.96
CA ALA A 177 3.84 5.71 -20.74
C ALA A 177 3.37 5.61 -19.25
N PRO A 178 4.05 6.29 -18.30
CA PRO A 178 3.63 6.30 -16.91
C PRO A 178 2.24 6.93 -16.74
N LEU A 179 1.44 6.36 -15.83
CA LEU A 179 0.12 6.86 -15.47
C LEU A 179 -0.02 6.82 -13.94
N VAL A 180 -0.31 7.93 -13.31
CA VAL A 180 -0.65 7.98 -11.87
C VAL A 180 -2.03 7.37 -11.69
N VAL A 181 -2.10 6.31 -10.90
CA VAL A 181 -3.31 5.49 -10.68
C VAL A 181 -3.79 5.53 -9.23
N GLY A 182 -2.95 5.99 -8.30
CA GLY A 182 -3.28 6.17 -6.90
C GLY A 182 -2.50 7.27 -6.23
N VAL A 183 -3.12 7.86 -5.21
CA VAL A 183 -2.54 8.88 -4.34
C VAL A 183 -3.05 8.66 -2.92
N ASP A 184 -2.12 8.55 -1.99
CA ASP A 184 -2.41 8.56 -0.56
C ASP A 184 -1.41 9.47 0.17
N PRO A 185 -1.53 9.72 1.48
CA PRO A 185 -0.61 10.58 2.21
C PRO A 185 0.86 10.17 2.12
N GLY A 186 1.16 8.89 1.90
CA GLY A 186 2.51 8.35 1.81
C GLY A 186 3.15 8.51 0.42
N GLY A 187 2.38 8.73 -0.67
CA GLY A 187 2.97 8.84 -2.00
C GLY A 187 2.01 8.68 -3.17
N LEU A 188 2.62 8.43 -4.33
CA LEU A 188 1.93 8.22 -5.62
C LEU A 188 2.17 6.80 -6.11
N ASP A 189 1.13 6.15 -6.62
CA ASP A 189 1.23 4.90 -7.36
C ASP A 189 1.23 5.21 -8.85
N VAL A 190 2.28 4.80 -9.54
CA VAL A 190 2.48 5.05 -10.97
C VAL A 190 2.48 3.72 -11.71
N ARG A 191 1.44 3.48 -12.51
CA ARG A 191 1.39 2.31 -13.38
C ARG A 191 2.39 2.48 -14.51
N ALA A 192 3.30 1.51 -14.62
CA ALA A 192 4.17 1.27 -15.76
C ALA A 192 3.58 0.17 -16.65
N LYS A 193 4.33 -0.26 -17.68
CA LYS A 193 3.86 -1.29 -18.61
C LYS A 193 3.58 -2.65 -17.95
N PHE A 194 4.38 -3.02 -16.94
CA PHE A 194 4.36 -4.35 -16.33
C PHE A 194 4.24 -4.33 -14.80
N ASP A 195 4.26 -3.14 -14.20
CA ASP A 195 4.35 -2.99 -12.75
C ASP A 195 3.71 -1.68 -12.30
N VAL A 196 3.44 -1.58 -11.00
CA VAL A 196 3.05 -0.34 -10.33
C VAL A 196 4.21 0.09 -9.44
N LEU A 197 4.70 1.30 -9.69
CA LEU A 197 5.84 1.87 -8.98
C LEU A 197 5.35 2.84 -7.92
N ARG A 198 5.86 2.73 -6.71
CA ARG A 198 5.59 3.68 -5.62
C ARG A 198 6.60 4.81 -5.65
N ILE A 199 6.12 6.07 -5.69
CA ILE A 199 6.92 7.27 -5.47
C ILE A 199 6.57 7.82 -4.10
N PRO A 200 7.40 7.61 -3.07
CA PRO A 200 7.09 8.07 -1.72
C PRO A 200 7.21 9.59 -1.59
N PHE A 201 6.34 10.19 -0.80
CA PHE A 201 6.54 11.55 -0.31
C PHE A 201 7.61 11.57 0.79
N PRO A 202 8.32 12.70 0.98
CA PRO A 202 9.36 12.81 2.01
C PRO A 202 8.79 12.79 3.44
N MET A 203 7.51 13.06 3.56
CA MET A 203 6.69 13.01 4.78
C MET A 203 5.22 12.85 4.35
N PRO A 204 4.34 12.33 5.23
CA PRO A 204 2.93 12.24 4.91
C PRO A 204 2.33 13.60 4.51
N MET A 205 1.53 13.61 3.43
CA MET A 205 0.92 14.81 2.86
C MET A 205 -0.60 14.61 2.76
N GLU A 206 -1.37 15.52 3.35
CA GLU A 206 -2.83 15.45 3.40
C GLU A 206 -3.52 16.58 2.62
N LEU A 207 -2.76 17.60 2.20
CA LEU A 207 -3.32 18.73 1.47
C LEU A 207 -3.18 18.52 -0.06
N PRO A 208 -4.29 18.43 -0.82
CA PRO A 208 -4.28 18.21 -2.27
C PRO A 208 -3.40 19.19 -3.04
N GLU A 209 -3.42 20.47 -2.68
CA GLU A 209 -2.63 21.51 -3.33
C GLU A 209 -1.13 21.33 -3.15
N ASP A 210 -0.69 20.84 -2.00
CA ASP A 210 0.73 20.58 -1.74
C ASP A 210 1.21 19.36 -2.52
N ILE A 211 0.38 18.33 -2.64
CA ILE A 211 0.67 17.14 -3.45
C ILE A 211 0.85 17.51 -4.92
N VAL A 212 -0.07 18.29 -5.47
CA VAL A 212 0.02 18.75 -6.86
C VAL A 212 1.25 19.65 -7.06
N ARG A 213 1.57 20.52 -6.10
CA ARG A 213 2.74 21.40 -6.15
C ARG A 213 4.04 20.61 -6.16
N ILE A 214 4.24 19.71 -5.18
CA ILE A 214 5.47 18.92 -5.08
C ILE A 214 5.67 18.02 -6.30
N THR A 215 4.60 17.44 -6.83
CA THR A 215 4.65 16.60 -8.02
C THR A 215 5.06 17.40 -9.25
N LYS A 216 4.56 18.62 -9.42
CA LYS A 216 5.00 19.54 -10.49
C LYS A 216 6.48 19.90 -10.37
N ASP A 217 6.94 20.18 -9.15
CA ASP A 217 8.35 20.49 -8.90
C ASP A 217 9.26 19.32 -9.24
N TRP A 218 8.86 18.10 -8.89
CA TRP A 218 9.60 16.87 -9.22
C TRP A 218 9.61 16.54 -10.72
N ALA A 219 8.53 16.88 -11.44
CA ALA A 219 8.42 16.72 -12.88
C ALA A 219 9.10 17.83 -13.68
N ALA A 220 9.60 18.89 -13.03
CA ALA A 220 10.27 19.98 -13.70
C ALA A 220 11.60 19.54 -14.34
N PRO A 221 12.03 20.17 -15.45
CA PRO A 221 13.36 19.94 -15.99
C PRO A 221 14.44 20.28 -14.94
N ALA A 222 15.55 19.54 -14.95
CA ALA A 222 16.70 19.88 -14.13
C ALA A 222 17.12 21.33 -14.44
N LYS A 223 17.30 22.15 -13.41
CA LYS A 223 17.87 23.50 -13.58
C LYS A 223 19.31 23.30 -13.99
N GLY A 224 19.61 23.67 -15.25
CA GLY A 224 20.97 23.66 -15.81
C GLY A 224 21.91 24.62 -15.07
#